data_517a105395cefa0c7f4102a736412aa5
#
_entry.id   517a105395cefa0c7f4102a736412aa5
#
_cell.length_a   1.000
_cell.length_b   1.000
_cell.length_c   1.000
_cell.angle_alpha   90.00
_cell.angle_beta   90.00
_cell.angle_gamma   90.00
#
_symmetry.space_group_name_H-M   'P 1'
#
loop_
_entity.id
_entity.type
_entity.pdbx_description
1 polymer ?
#
loop_
_entity_poly.entity_id
_entity_poly.type
_entity_poly.pdbx_seq_one_letter_code
_entity_poly.pdbx_strand_id
1 'polypeptide(L)'
;KDQCPTYDAWRKDDLPPTLQHISRIPDHLVSNFTLNYSIPIDYTSQDFRTTDVWSANWTIDFIEQYRKQVRARVAFGTYSNKDIYPALDKYALLAITGKRCAVIGTENPWIEAALLEYNASSVTTIEYATIYSSVPRLFTITPMDFVRKQRNSKNQRQIFDSIWSYSSIEHDGLGRYRDPLNPYGDFQTMTKLTCILKPGGFLFLGVPLNTQDFIQFNLHRLYGPIRLPLLYRNFHVIELLGSGMSTIKGSYNSQHFVVLQNK
;
A
#
# COMPACT_ATOMS: atom_id res chain seq x y z
N LYS A 1 -18.76 10.42 11.47
CA LYS A 1 -17.50 10.73 12.22
C LYS A 1 -16.88 9.51 12.93
N ASP A 2 -17.50 8.31 12.87
CA ASP A 2 -17.10 7.16 13.69
C ASP A 2 -16.69 5.93 12.88
N GLN A 3 -16.02 6.12 11.75
CA GLN A 3 -15.61 5.01 10.87
C GLN A 3 -14.17 4.52 11.13
N CYS A 4 -13.43 5.19 12.00
CA CYS A 4 -12.08 4.72 12.32
C CYS A 4 -12.14 3.50 13.23
N PRO A 5 -11.59 2.35 12.83
CA PRO A 5 -11.46 1.22 13.72
C PRO A 5 -10.66 1.65 14.95
N THR A 6 -11.05 1.12 16.12
CA THR A 6 -10.30 1.39 17.34
C THR A 6 -8.86 0.85 17.19
N TYR A 7 -7.89 1.44 17.89
CA TYR A 7 -6.51 0.90 17.89
C TYR A 7 -6.43 -0.56 18.34
N ASP A 8 -7.42 -1.02 19.13
CA ASP A 8 -7.49 -2.44 19.51
C ASP A 8 -7.94 -3.34 18.34
N ALA A 9 -8.76 -2.82 17.41
CA ALA A 9 -9.04 -3.50 16.15
C ALA A 9 -7.81 -3.57 15.25
N TRP A 10 -7.01 -2.50 15.17
CA TRP A 10 -5.73 -2.52 14.47
C TRP A 10 -4.79 -3.60 15.01
N ARG A 11 -4.72 -3.76 16.34
CA ARG A 11 -3.89 -4.80 16.99
C ARG A 11 -4.35 -6.22 16.68
N LYS A 12 -5.64 -6.45 16.49
CA LYS A 12 -6.17 -7.78 16.14
C LYS A 12 -5.77 -8.22 14.74
N ASP A 13 -5.58 -7.26 13.84
CA ASP A 13 -5.13 -7.53 12.47
C ASP A 13 -3.62 -7.80 12.42
N ASP A 14 -2.86 -7.31 13.39
CA ASP A 14 -1.43 -7.51 13.54
C ASP A 14 -1.11 -8.72 14.44
N LEU A 15 -1.82 -9.81 14.30
CA LEU A 15 -1.48 -11.08 14.95
C LEU A 15 -0.07 -11.50 14.52
N PRO A 16 0.68 -12.18 15.39
CA PRO A 16 2.02 -12.64 15.04
C PRO A 16 1.96 -13.48 13.76
N PRO A 17 2.98 -13.38 12.91
CA PRO A 17 3.02 -14.11 11.65
C PRO A 17 2.80 -15.61 11.89
N THR A 18 1.98 -16.24 11.07
CA THR A 18 1.82 -17.69 11.12
C THR A 18 3.12 -18.32 10.63
N LEU A 19 3.76 -19.09 11.51
CA LEU A 19 5.03 -19.78 11.19
C LEU A 19 4.84 -20.94 10.19
N GLN A 20 3.61 -21.30 9.85
CA GLN A 20 3.31 -22.43 8.97
C GLN A 20 2.99 -21.94 7.56
N HIS A 21 3.62 -22.59 6.59
CA HIS A 21 3.23 -22.47 5.18
C HIS A 21 1.83 -23.03 4.98
N ILE A 22 0.92 -22.16 4.57
CA ILE A 22 -0.44 -22.57 4.20
C ILE A 22 -0.49 -22.62 2.68
N SER A 23 -0.57 -23.82 2.11
CA SER A 23 -0.61 -24.03 0.67
C SER A 23 -2.00 -23.77 0.05
N ARG A 24 -3.03 -23.75 0.86
CA ARG A 24 -4.43 -23.49 0.43
C ARG A 24 -5.19 -22.74 1.49
N ILE A 25 -6.17 -21.95 1.07
CA ILE A 25 -7.13 -21.32 1.97
C ILE A 25 -7.92 -22.44 2.66
N PRO A 26 -8.05 -22.41 4.01
CA PRO A 26 -8.92 -23.34 4.72
C PRO A 26 -10.37 -23.27 4.21
N ASP A 27 -11.03 -24.40 4.09
CA ASP A 27 -12.37 -24.49 3.48
C ASP A 27 -13.40 -23.54 4.09
N HIS A 28 -13.35 -23.34 5.41
CA HIS A 28 -14.27 -22.43 6.12
C HIS A 28 -14.04 -20.94 5.80
N LEU A 29 -12.91 -20.58 5.18
CA LEU A 29 -12.59 -19.20 4.76
C LEU A 29 -12.80 -18.96 3.26
N VAL A 30 -12.93 -20.00 2.44
CA VAL A 30 -13.01 -19.88 0.97
C VAL A 30 -14.14 -18.94 0.56
N SER A 31 -15.32 -19.11 1.12
CA SER A 31 -16.46 -18.23 0.84
C SER A 31 -16.18 -16.75 1.12
N ASN A 32 -15.44 -16.47 2.21
CA ASN A 32 -15.10 -15.10 2.58
C ASN A 32 -14.04 -14.49 1.63
N PHE A 33 -12.98 -15.26 1.29
CA PHE A 33 -11.97 -14.81 0.33
C PHE A 33 -12.56 -14.52 -1.04
N THR A 34 -13.48 -15.37 -1.49
CA THR A 34 -14.08 -15.31 -2.82
C THR A 34 -15.33 -14.43 -2.89
N LEU A 35 -15.72 -13.76 -1.81
CA LEU A 35 -16.96 -13.00 -1.71
C LEU A 35 -18.17 -13.85 -2.18
N ASN A 36 -18.43 -14.94 -1.45
CA ASN A 36 -19.45 -15.94 -1.76
C ASN A 36 -19.26 -16.62 -3.12
N TYR A 37 -18.05 -17.12 -3.37
CA TYR A 37 -17.68 -17.87 -4.59
C TYR A 37 -17.79 -17.07 -5.90
N SER A 38 -17.82 -15.74 -5.82
CA SER A 38 -17.91 -14.86 -6.98
C SER A 38 -16.53 -14.59 -7.63
N ILE A 39 -15.45 -14.90 -6.93
CA ILE A 39 -14.07 -14.64 -7.36
C ILE A 39 -13.30 -15.97 -7.42
N PRO A 40 -12.71 -16.34 -8.56
CA PRO A 40 -11.90 -17.54 -8.67
C PRO A 40 -10.57 -17.42 -7.92
N ILE A 41 -10.05 -18.57 -7.48
CA ILE A 41 -8.75 -18.69 -6.82
C ILE A 41 -7.84 -19.58 -7.66
N ASP A 42 -6.60 -19.11 -7.85
CA ASP A 42 -5.50 -19.91 -8.40
C ASP A 42 -4.52 -20.28 -7.28
N TYR A 43 -4.14 -21.56 -7.24
CA TYR A 43 -3.15 -22.10 -6.32
C TYR A 43 -1.85 -22.53 -7.02
N THR A 44 -1.72 -22.28 -8.32
CA THR A 44 -0.58 -22.78 -9.12
C THR A 44 0.63 -21.86 -9.03
N SER A 45 0.40 -20.55 -8.81
CA SER A 45 1.45 -19.55 -8.74
C SER A 45 1.60 -19.09 -7.29
N GLN A 46 2.42 -19.79 -6.50
CA GLN A 46 2.66 -19.45 -5.10
C GLN A 46 4.08 -18.92 -4.92
N ASP A 47 4.19 -17.84 -4.15
CA ASP A 47 5.48 -17.27 -3.76
C ASP A 47 5.60 -17.33 -2.23
N PHE A 48 6.19 -18.40 -1.74
CA PHE A 48 6.50 -18.55 -0.33
C PHE A 48 7.84 -17.88 -0.01
N ARG A 49 7.83 -16.61 0.23
CA ARG A 49 9.00 -15.93 0.79
C ARG A 49 9.23 -16.44 2.21
N THR A 50 10.13 -17.42 2.32
CA THR A 50 10.42 -18.16 3.54
C THR A 50 11.30 -17.40 4.52
N THR A 51 11.84 -16.26 4.12
CA THR A 51 12.79 -15.50 4.91
C THR A 51 12.12 -14.79 6.07
N ASP A 52 12.86 -14.67 7.14
CA ASP A 52 12.53 -13.77 8.26
C ASP A 52 12.16 -12.38 7.75
N VAL A 53 11.38 -11.66 8.53
CA VAL A 53 11.09 -10.25 8.23
C VAL A 53 12.43 -9.58 7.88
N TRP A 54 12.56 -9.16 6.62
CA TRP A 54 13.80 -8.56 6.15
C TRP A 54 14.06 -7.24 6.89
N SER A 55 15.31 -6.86 6.97
CA SER A 55 15.71 -5.57 7.49
C SER A 55 16.53 -4.81 6.45
N ALA A 56 16.43 -3.51 6.44
CA ALA A 56 17.16 -2.65 5.53
C ALA A 56 17.76 -1.45 6.27
N ASN A 57 18.86 -0.95 5.71
CA ASN A 57 19.46 0.31 6.16
C ASN A 57 19.47 1.29 4.98
N TRP A 58 18.63 2.32 5.08
CA TRP A 58 18.54 3.36 4.06
C TRP A 58 19.47 4.53 4.39
N THR A 59 20.57 4.57 3.68
CA THR A 59 21.56 5.65 3.78
C THR A 59 21.21 6.81 2.85
N ILE A 60 21.85 7.96 3.07
CA ILE A 60 21.72 9.12 2.20
C ILE A 60 22.10 8.77 0.76
N ASP A 61 23.22 8.05 0.58
CA ASP A 61 23.71 7.65 -0.75
C ASP A 61 22.74 6.69 -1.44
N PHE A 62 22.14 5.77 -0.68
CA PHE A 62 21.17 4.83 -1.22
C PHE A 62 19.91 5.56 -1.73
N ILE A 63 19.36 6.48 -0.94
CA ILE A 63 18.21 7.29 -1.37
C ILE A 63 18.59 8.21 -2.54
N GLU A 64 19.79 8.77 -2.56
CA GLU A 64 20.24 9.65 -3.64
C GLU A 64 20.31 8.94 -5.00
N GLN A 65 20.58 7.63 -5.03
CA GLN A 65 20.52 6.83 -6.27
C GLN A 65 19.10 6.86 -6.86
N TYR A 66 18.05 6.69 -6.03
CA TYR A 66 16.66 6.78 -6.47
C TYR A 66 16.28 8.22 -6.85
N ARG A 67 16.73 9.22 -6.10
CA ARG A 67 16.46 10.63 -6.44
C ARG A 67 17.05 11.01 -7.79
N LYS A 68 18.23 10.50 -8.15
CA LYS A 68 18.81 10.65 -9.50
C LYS A 68 17.87 10.06 -10.59
N GLN A 69 17.30 8.88 -10.34
CA GLN A 69 16.34 8.26 -11.24
C GLN A 69 15.06 9.11 -11.37
N VAL A 70 14.57 9.67 -10.26
CA VAL A 70 13.42 10.60 -10.27
C VAL A 70 13.71 11.81 -11.16
N ARG A 71 14.86 12.48 -10.97
CA ARG A 71 15.26 13.64 -11.80
C ARG A 71 15.38 13.27 -13.28
N ALA A 72 15.87 12.08 -13.59
CA ALA A 72 15.96 11.57 -14.95
C ALA A 72 14.60 11.02 -15.49
N ARG A 73 13.55 10.97 -14.66
CA ARG A 73 12.21 10.49 -15.01
C ARG A 73 12.21 9.10 -15.63
N VAL A 74 13.02 8.21 -15.10
CA VAL A 74 13.07 6.80 -15.52
C VAL A 74 12.12 5.93 -14.69
N ALA A 75 11.76 4.76 -15.22
CA ALA A 75 10.97 3.79 -14.49
C ALA A 75 11.82 3.11 -13.39
N PHE A 76 11.17 2.61 -12.34
CA PHE A 76 11.82 1.96 -11.21
C PHE A 76 11.70 0.43 -11.28
N GLY A 77 12.84 -0.27 -11.25
CA GLY A 77 12.86 -1.72 -11.24
C GLY A 77 12.14 -2.37 -12.43
N THR A 78 11.40 -3.42 -12.15
CA THR A 78 10.63 -4.19 -13.16
C THR A 78 9.26 -3.58 -13.47
N TYR A 79 8.84 -2.56 -12.72
CA TYR A 79 7.54 -1.91 -12.91
C TYR A 79 7.63 -0.85 -14.01
N SER A 80 6.68 -0.86 -14.94
CA SER A 80 6.47 0.26 -15.89
C SER A 80 5.77 1.44 -15.20
N ASN A 81 6.30 1.84 -14.04
CA ASN A 81 5.67 2.78 -13.13
C ASN A 81 5.96 4.26 -13.47
N LYS A 82 6.12 4.58 -14.75
CA LYS A 82 6.22 5.98 -15.21
C LYS A 82 5.01 6.83 -14.85
N ASP A 83 3.90 6.18 -14.54
CA ASP A 83 2.64 6.86 -14.15
C ASP A 83 2.77 7.66 -12.85
N ILE A 84 3.82 7.42 -12.06
CA ILE A 84 4.08 8.24 -10.88
C ILE A 84 4.36 9.70 -11.24
N TYR A 85 5.04 9.97 -12.38
CA TYR A 85 5.43 11.33 -12.74
C TYR A 85 4.25 12.26 -13.02
N PRO A 86 3.19 11.86 -13.75
CA PRO A 86 1.97 12.64 -13.82
C PRO A 86 1.35 12.94 -12.46
N ALA A 87 1.39 11.98 -11.52
CA ALA A 87 0.92 12.19 -10.15
C ALA A 87 1.76 13.23 -9.42
N LEU A 88 3.09 13.09 -9.46
CA LEU A 88 4.03 14.00 -8.82
C LEU A 88 3.87 15.43 -9.35
N ASP A 89 3.82 15.59 -10.68
CA ASP A 89 3.74 16.90 -11.31
C ASP A 89 2.39 17.60 -11.02
N LYS A 90 1.28 16.87 -11.19
CA LYS A 90 -0.05 17.44 -11.00
C LYS A 90 -0.38 17.75 -9.56
N TYR A 91 0.07 16.89 -8.63
CA TYR A 91 -0.29 16.99 -7.21
C TYR A 91 0.83 17.53 -6.33
N ALA A 92 1.96 17.97 -6.89
CA ALA A 92 3.10 18.48 -6.13
C ALA A 92 2.68 19.46 -5.03
N LEU A 93 2.03 20.55 -5.39
CA LEU A 93 1.63 21.61 -4.46
C LEU A 93 0.48 21.20 -3.54
N LEU A 94 -0.41 20.35 -4.02
CA LEU A 94 -1.60 19.94 -3.26
C LEU A 94 -1.28 18.87 -2.21
N ALA A 95 -0.37 17.93 -2.54
CA ALA A 95 -0.21 16.70 -1.79
C ALA A 95 1.22 16.40 -1.32
N ILE A 96 2.25 17.13 -1.80
CA ILE A 96 3.65 16.75 -1.56
C ILE A 96 4.48 17.92 -0.99
N THR A 97 4.61 19.01 -1.74
CA THR A 97 5.52 20.12 -1.40
C THR A 97 5.13 20.75 -0.07
N GLY A 98 6.03 20.68 0.91
CA GLY A 98 5.81 21.18 2.27
C GLY A 98 4.80 20.34 3.09
N LYS A 99 4.37 19.18 2.59
CA LYS A 99 3.36 18.31 3.20
C LYS A 99 3.99 17.14 3.95
N ARG A 100 3.23 16.57 4.89
CA ARG A 100 3.56 15.32 5.56
C ARG A 100 3.00 14.16 4.75
N CYS A 101 3.87 13.33 4.19
CA CYS A 101 3.50 12.19 3.36
C CYS A 101 3.74 10.88 4.10
N ALA A 102 2.93 9.86 3.82
CA ALA A 102 3.21 8.49 4.24
C ALA A 102 3.38 7.58 3.02
N VAL A 103 4.19 6.53 3.18
CA VAL A 103 4.29 5.42 2.23
C VAL A 103 3.89 4.15 2.96
N ILE A 104 3.00 3.36 2.36
CA ILE A 104 2.51 2.10 2.91
C ILE A 104 3.03 0.96 2.07
N GLY A 105 3.84 0.12 2.69
CA GLY A 105 4.42 -1.06 2.07
C GLY A 105 5.46 -0.73 1.00
N THR A 106 6.71 -1.12 1.23
CA THR A 106 7.80 -0.84 0.28
C THR A 106 8.97 -1.78 0.53
N GLU A 107 9.56 -2.31 -0.53
CA GLU A 107 10.86 -3.01 -0.45
C GLU A 107 12.00 -2.06 -0.80
N ASN A 108 11.75 -1.12 -1.67
CA ASN A 108 12.74 -0.17 -2.19
C ASN A 108 12.19 1.26 -2.13
N PRO A 109 12.98 2.24 -1.67
CA PRO A 109 12.50 3.57 -1.30
C PRO A 109 12.33 4.52 -2.50
N TRP A 110 11.77 4.04 -3.61
CA TRP A 110 11.62 4.85 -4.81
C TRP A 110 10.51 5.91 -4.70
N ILE A 111 9.40 5.58 -4.01
CA ILE A 111 8.35 6.56 -3.72
C ILE A 111 8.86 7.58 -2.72
N GLU A 112 9.52 7.13 -1.67
CA GLU A 112 10.11 8.01 -0.65
C GLU A 112 11.10 8.99 -1.27
N ALA A 113 11.96 8.51 -2.15
CA ALA A 113 12.91 9.35 -2.88
C ALA A 113 12.20 10.39 -3.76
N ALA A 114 11.12 9.97 -4.43
CA ALA A 114 10.31 10.87 -5.25
C ALA A 114 9.65 11.96 -4.39
N LEU A 115 9.04 11.60 -3.28
CA LEU A 115 8.40 12.57 -2.37
C LEU A 115 9.41 13.56 -1.77
N LEU A 116 10.60 13.09 -1.42
CA LEU A 116 11.69 13.93 -0.94
C LEU A 116 12.20 14.88 -2.04
N GLU A 117 12.31 14.41 -3.29
CA GLU A 117 12.72 15.22 -4.44
C GLU A 117 11.71 16.33 -4.73
N TYR A 118 10.42 16.06 -4.56
CA TYR A 118 9.33 17.04 -4.66
C TYR A 118 9.10 17.84 -3.38
N ASN A 119 10.10 17.83 -2.47
CA ASN A 119 10.17 18.67 -1.29
C ASN A 119 9.05 18.44 -0.26
N ALA A 120 8.69 17.16 0.00
CA ALA A 120 7.87 16.81 1.14
C ALA A 120 8.51 17.32 2.45
N SER A 121 7.74 17.85 3.40
CA SER A 121 8.25 18.28 4.70
C SER A 121 8.74 17.09 5.53
N SER A 122 8.06 15.97 5.41
CA SER A 122 8.47 14.67 5.94
C SER A 122 7.82 13.52 5.19
N VAL A 123 8.52 12.40 5.13
CA VAL A 123 8.02 11.13 4.62
C VAL A 123 8.08 10.10 5.73
N THR A 124 7.00 9.39 5.99
CA THR A 124 6.95 8.30 6.97
C THR A 124 6.59 7.01 6.25
N THR A 125 7.51 6.06 6.22
CA THR A 125 7.27 4.72 5.70
C THR A 125 6.73 3.84 6.80
N ILE A 126 5.57 3.21 6.57
CA ILE A 126 4.96 2.21 7.45
C ILE A 126 5.09 0.86 6.76
N GLU A 127 5.98 0.01 7.29
CA GLU A 127 6.36 -1.27 6.68
C GLU A 127 6.54 -2.35 7.76
N TYR A 128 6.17 -3.60 7.45
CA TYR A 128 6.38 -4.72 8.38
C TYR A 128 7.85 -5.02 8.62
N ALA A 129 8.69 -4.80 7.62
CA ALA A 129 10.14 -4.90 7.76
C ALA A 129 10.71 -3.83 8.69
N THR A 130 11.79 -4.20 9.37
CA THR A 130 12.54 -3.23 10.18
C THR A 130 13.50 -2.44 9.30
N ILE A 131 13.13 -1.21 8.99
CA ILE A 131 13.95 -0.31 8.17
C ILE A 131 14.58 0.75 9.08
N TYR A 132 15.89 0.90 8.97
CA TYR A 132 16.64 1.98 9.60
C TYR A 132 16.94 3.07 8.57
N SER A 133 16.67 4.32 8.91
CA SER A 133 16.94 5.45 8.02
C SER A 133 17.81 6.49 8.70
N SER A 134 18.91 6.88 8.04
CA SER A 134 19.72 8.03 8.41
C SER A 134 19.42 9.28 7.57
N VAL A 135 18.39 9.21 6.72
CA VAL A 135 18.07 10.25 5.73
C VAL A 135 17.22 11.33 6.40
N PRO A 136 17.61 12.61 6.31
CA PRO A 136 16.82 13.70 6.85
C PRO A 136 15.38 13.72 6.29
N ARG A 137 14.39 13.92 7.16
CA ARG A 137 12.97 13.98 6.83
C ARG A 137 12.35 12.62 6.40
N LEU A 138 13.10 11.52 6.41
CA LEU A 138 12.60 10.17 6.13
C LEU A 138 12.56 9.35 7.42
N PHE A 139 11.36 9.02 7.85
CA PHE A 139 11.09 8.23 9.05
C PHE A 139 10.53 6.87 8.65
N THR A 140 10.90 5.84 9.39
CA THR A 140 10.43 4.48 9.19
C THR A 140 9.84 3.95 10.48
N ILE A 141 8.77 3.19 10.39
CA ILE A 141 8.08 2.65 11.56
C ILE A 141 7.32 1.37 11.17
N THR A 142 7.30 0.39 12.07
CA THR A 142 6.44 -0.77 11.86
C THR A 142 4.97 -0.43 12.13
N PRO A 143 3.99 -1.13 11.53
CA PRO A 143 2.57 -0.91 11.81
C PRO A 143 2.25 -0.98 13.30
N MET A 144 2.84 -1.94 14.01
CA MET A 144 2.63 -2.10 15.46
C MET A 144 3.14 -0.91 16.27
N ASP A 145 4.36 -0.44 15.94
CA ASP A 145 4.93 0.70 16.65
C ASP A 145 4.21 2.00 16.30
N PHE A 146 3.73 2.11 15.04
CA PHE A 146 2.88 3.22 14.63
C PHE A 146 1.61 3.28 15.50
N VAL A 147 0.90 2.16 15.64
CA VAL A 147 -0.31 2.06 16.49
C VAL A 147 0.00 2.41 17.94
N ARG A 148 1.09 1.87 18.50
CA ARG A 148 1.53 2.19 19.88
C ARG A 148 1.78 3.68 20.07
N LYS A 149 2.47 4.30 19.11
CA LYS A 149 2.75 5.74 19.10
C LYS A 149 1.47 6.56 19.03
N GLN A 150 0.54 6.20 18.15
CA GLN A 150 -0.75 6.88 18.02
C GLN A 150 -1.59 6.80 19.31
N ARG A 151 -1.59 5.64 19.97
CA ARG A 151 -2.33 5.41 21.23
C ARG A 151 -1.79 6.26 22.38
N ASN A 152 -0.47 6.40 22.47
CA ASN A 152 0.19 7.13 23.55
C ASN A 152 0.15 8.65 23.35
N SER A 153 -0.15 9.12 22.14
CA SER A 153 -0.23 10.53 21.80
C SER A 153 -1.62 11.09 22.09
N LYS A 154 -1.88 11.43 23.37
CA LYS A 154 -3.21 11.92 23.82
C LYS A 154 -3.78 13.09 23.04
N ASN A 155 -2.93 13.93 22.40
CA ASN A 155 -3.35 15.17 21.74
C ASN A 155 -2.74 15.41 20.34
N GLN A 156 -1.90 14.54 19.82
CA GLN A 156 -1.26 14.73 18.51
C GLN A 156 -1.21 13.42 17.71
N ARG A 157 -2.36 13.03 17.17
CA ARG A 157 -2.39 11.95 16.19
C ARG A 157 -1.53 12.33 14.99
N GLN A 158 -0.68 11.41 14.55
CA GLN A 158 0.05 11.60 13.30
C GLN A 158 -0.93 11.43 12.14
N ILE A 159 -1.24 12.53 11.47
CA ILE A 159 -2.14 12.59 10.33
C ILE A 159 -1.35 13.12 9.15
N PHE A 160 -1.53 12.49 8.00
CA PHE A 160 -0.81 12.81 6.78
C PHE A 160 -1.66 13.65 5.82
N ASP A 161 -1.00 14.47 5.03
CA ASP A 161 -1.61 15.25 3.95
C ASP A 161 -1.85 14.37 2.73
N SER A 162 -0.93 13.41 2.47
CA SER A 162 -1.08 12.39 1.46
C SER A 162 -0.50 11.04 1.91
N ILE A 163 -1.03 9.97 1.33
CA ILE A 163 -0.57 8.60 1.50
C ILE A 163 -0.30 8.01 0.11
N TRP A 164 0.77 7.25 0.00
CA TRP A 164 1.22 6.60 -1.22
C TRP A 164 1.38 5.12 -0.97
N SER A 165 0.85 4.28 -1.85
CA SER A 165 1.02 2.83 -1.80
C SER A 165 1.04 2.27 -3.21
N TYR A 166 2.02 1.42 -3.51
CA TYR A 166 2.15 0.81 -4.82
C TYR A 166 2.58 -0.64 -4.69
N SER A 167 1.76 -1.55 -5.23
CA SER A 167 2.01 -3.00 -5.18
C SER A 167 2.26 -3.51 -3.75
N SER A 168 1.33 -3.22 -2.84
CA SER A 168 1.40 -3.60 -1.44
C SER A 168 0.07 -4.15 -0.91
N ILE A 169 -1.00 -3.37 -0.96
CA ILE A 169 -2.29 -3.68 -0.32
C ILE A 169 -2.93 -4.96 -0.88
N GLU A 170 -2.66 -5.31 -2.14
CA GLU A 170 -3.14 -6.54 -2.77
C GLU A 170 -2.64 -7.82 -2.12
N HIS A 171 -1.59 -7.74 -1.33
CA HIS A 171 -0.99 -8.88 -0.63
C HIS A 171 -1.61 -9.11 0.74
N ASP A 172 -2.25 -8.10 1.33
CA ASP A 172 -2.73 -8.12 2.71
C ASP A 172 -3.65 -9.30 3.00
N GLY A 173 -3.30 -10.11 3.99
CA GLY A 173 -4.09 -11.26 4.41
C GLY A 173 -3.96 -12.50 3.53
N LEU A 174 -2.97 -12.57 2.62
CA LEU A 174 -2.72 -13.74 1.79
C LEU A 174 -1.60 -14.65 2.34
N GLY A 175 -0.93 -14.27 3.42
CA GLY A 175 0.15 -15.05 4.04
C GLY A 175 1.49 -15.00 3.29
N ARG A 176 1.63 -14.16 2.26
CA ARG A 176 2.86 -14.03 1.45
C ARG A 176 4.06 -13.59 2.27
N TYR A 177 3.84 -12.65 3.14
CA TYR A 177 4.86 -12.06 4.02
C TYR A 177 4.73 -12.57 5.47
N ARG A 178 4.18 -13.78 5.64
CA ARG A 178 3.82 -14.38 6.93
C ARG A 178 2.71 -13.63 7.69
N ASP A 179 2.02 -12.76 7.01
CA ASP A 179 0.83 -12.13 7.53
C ASP A 179 -0.28 -13.16 7.77
N PRO A 180 -1.13 -13.00 8.79
CA PRO A 180 -2.24 -13.90 9.05
C PRO A 180 -3.20 -13.94 7.86
N LEU A 181 -3.80 -15.11 7.60
CA LEU A 181 -4.86 -15.19 6.59
C LEU A 181 -6.03 -14.31 6.99
N ASN A 182 -6.36 -13.36 6.13
CA ASN A 182 -7.45 -12.42 6.31
C ASN A 182 -8.16 -12.13 4.98
N PRO A 183 -9.39 -12.63 4.80
CA PRO A 183 -10.15 -12.41 3.57
C PRO A 183 -10.36 -10.94 3.20
N TYR A 184 -10.34 -10.07 4.21
CA TYR A 184 -10.66 -8.64 4.13
C TYR A 184 -9.48 -7.74 4.47
N GLY A 185 -8.26 -8.26 4.48
CA GLY A 185 -7.04 -7.52 4.86
C GLY A 185 -6.89 -6.20 4.10
N ASP A 186 -7.01 -6.24 2.77
CA ASP A 186 -6.97 -5.08 1.90
C ASP A 186 -8.06 -4.02 2.22
N PHE A 187 -9.30 -4.45 2.48
CA PHE A 187 -10.39 -3.54 2.86
C PHE A 187 -10.17 -2.91 4.23
N GLN A 188 -9.63 -3.70 5.16
CA GLN A 188 -9.31 -3.20 6.50
C GLN A 188 -8.16 -2.19 6.44
N THR A 189 -7.12 -2.46 5.67
CA THR A 189 -6.04 -1.50 5.44
C THR A 189 -6.61 -0.21 4.85
N MET A 190 -7.40 -0.26 3.78
CA MET A 190 -8.02 0.93 3.20
C MET A 190 -8.87 1.71 4.21
N THR A 191 -9.59 1.01 5.09
CA THR A 191 -10.37 1.67 6.16
C THR A 191 -9.44 2.37 7.17
N LYS A 192 -8.34 1.72 7.58
CA LYS A 192 -7.33 2.31 8.46
C LYS A 192 -6.72 3.59 7.87
N LEU A 193 -6.46 3.59 6.55
CA LEU A 193 -5.89 4.76 5.88
C LEU A 193 -6.77 6.01 6.00
N THR A 194 -8.11 5.86 6.03
CA THR A 194 -8.99 7.02 6.23
C THR A 194 -8.77 7.71 7.59
N CYS A 195 -8.27 6.97 8.58
CA CYS A 195 -8.06 7.48 9.94
C CYS A 195 -6.77 8.28 10.09
N ILE A 196 -5.78 8.00 9.27
CA ILE A 196 -4.46 8.64 9.32
C ILE A 196 -4.23 9.65 8.20
N LEU A 197 -5.16 9.72 7.26
CA LEU A 197 -5.20 10.72 6.20
C LEU A 197 -6.14 11.85 6.58
N LYS A 198 -5.75 13.09 6.37
CA LYS A 198 -6.60 14.25 6.62
C LYS A 198 -7.92 14.15 5.83
N PRO A 199 -9.04 14.69 6.35
CA PRO A 199 -10.22 14.94 5.54
C PRO A 199 -9.82 15.75 4.29
N GLY A 200 -10.25 15.31 3.11
CA GLY A 200 -9.84 15.91 1.84
C GLY A 200 -8.40 15.63 1.41
N GLY A 201 -7.62 14.90 2.19
CA GLY A 201 -6.27 14.44 1.82
C GLY A 201 -6.29 13.39 0.72
N PHE A 202 -5.15 13.16 0.08
CA PHE A 202 -5.05 12.29 -1.10
C PHE A 202 -4.37 10.97 -0.79
N LEU A 203 -4.95 9.87 -1.30
CA LEU A 203 -4.33 8.56 -1.38
C LEU A 203 -4.00 8.26 -2.84
N PHE A 204 -2.72 8.02 -3.12
CA PHE A 204 -2.21 7.56 -4.42
C PHE A 204 -1.99 6.06 -4.32
N LEU A 205 -2.84 5.31 -5.01
CA LEU A 205 -2.88 3.85 -4.88
C LEU A 205 -2.61 3.17 -6.22
N GLY A 206 -1.56 2.35 -6.28
CA GLY A 206 -1.28 1.45 -7.39
C GLY A 206 -1.51 0.00 -6.97
N VAL A 207 -2.49 -0.66 -7.57
CA VAL A 207 -2.80 -2.08 -7.37
C VAL A 207 -3.01 -2.77 -8.72
N PRO A 208 -2.79 -4.08 -8.83
CA PRO A 208 -3.03 -4.81 -10.07
C PRO A 208 -4.51 -4.76 -10.46
N LEU A 209 -4.79 -4.17 -11.62
CA LEU A 209 -6.13 -4.10 -12.19
C LEU A 209 -6.31 -5.18 -13.26
N ASN A 210 -7.51 -5.77 -13.33
CA ASN A 210 -7.85 -6.75 -14.33
C ASN A 210 -9.33 -6.61 -14.75
N THR A 211 -9.69 -7.18 -15.91
CA THR A 211 -11.07 -7.23 -16.41
C THR A 211 -11.99 -8.10 -15.56
N GLN A 212 -11.42 -9.03 -14.78
CA GLN A 212 -12.11 -9.89 -13.83
C GLN A 212 -11.32 -9.93 -12.53
N ASP A 213 -12.06 -10.02 -11.41
CA ASP A 213 -11.44 -10.26 -10.11
C ASP A 213 -10.82 -11.65 -10.05
N PHE A 214 -9.66 -11.74 -9.40
CA PHE A 214 -8.94 -12.99 -9.28
C PHE A 214 -8.06 -13.00 -8.01
N ILE A 215 -7.91 -14.16 -7.40
CA ILE A 215 -6.99 -14.35 -6.27
C ILE A 215 -5.92 -15.35 -6.71
N GLN A 216 -4.68 -14.91 -6.86
CA GLN A 216 -3.54 -15.79 -6.85
C GLN A 216 -3.12 -16.00 -5.40
N PHE A 217 -3.52 -17.15 -4.84
CA PHE A 217 -3.30 -17.40 -3.43
C PHE A 217 -1.82 -17.34 -3.06
N ASN A 218 -1.52 -16.73 -1.92
CA ASN A 218 -0.17 -16.44 -1.44
C ASN A 218 0.66 -15.53 -2.38
N LEU A 219 0.07 -14.95 -3.42
CA LEU A 219 0.78 -14.02 -4.30
C LEU A 219 0.14 -12.63 -4.22
N HIS A 220 -1.00 -12.43 -4.83
CA HIS A 220 -1.72 -11.16 -4.81
C HIS A 220 -3.19 -11.29 -5.24
N ARG A 221 -3.95 -10.23 -5.03
CA ARG A 221 -5.27 -10.04 -5.63
C ARG A 221 -5.16 -9.25 -6.91
N LEU A 222 -5.96 -9.61 -7.90
CA LEU A 222 -6.21 -8.83 -9.12
C LEU A 222 -7.60 -8.22 -8.99
N TYR A 223 -7.67 -6.91 -9.06
CA TYR A 223 -8.91 -6.18 -8.82
C TYR A 223 -9.69 -5.95 -10.11
N GLY A 224 -10.92 -6.44 -10.13
CA GLY A 224 -11.89 -6.29 -11.19
C GLY A 224 -13.19 -5.63 -10.70
N PRO A 225 -14.30 -5.84 -11.41
CA PRO A 225 -15.54 -5.11 -11.18
C PRO A 225 -16.23 -5.43 -9.83
N ILE A 226 -15.88 -6.54 -9.16
CA ILE A 226 -16.49 -6.92 -7.90
C ILE A 226 -15.76 -6.29 -6.73
N ARG A 227 -14.41 -6.47 -6.64
CA ARG A 227 -13.64 -6.10 -5.47
C ARG A 227 -13.15 -4.63 -5.50
N LEU A 228 -12.89 -4.09 -6.69
CA LEU A 228 -12.38 -2.73 -6.83
C LEU A 228 -13.33 -1.64 -6.25
N PRO A 229 -14.65 -1.66 -6.50
CA PRO A 229 -15.56 -0.69 -5.88
C PRO A 229 -15.60 -0.80 -4.35
N LEU A 230 -15.44 -2.02 -3.81
CA LEU A 230 -15.38 -2.24 -2.37
C LEU A 230 -14.09 -1.69 -1.76
N LEU A 231 -12.97 -1.81 -2.49
CA LEU A 231 -11.69 -1.26 -2.08
C LEU A 231 -11.75 0.27 -1.93
N TYR A 232 -12.44 0.96 -2.84
CA TYR A 232 -12.52 2.42 -2.87
C TYR A 232 -13.68 3.02 -2.08
N ARG A 233 -14.56 2.21 -1.49
CA ARG A 233 -15.86 2.65 -0.90
C ARG A 233 -15.77 3.82 0.07
N ASN A 234 -14.64 3.95 0.79
CA ASN A 234 -14.44 4.98 1.81
C ASN A 234 -13.82 6.27 1.26
N PHE A 235 -13.54 6.32 -0.04
CA PHE A 235 -12.89 7.42 -0.72
C PHE A 235 -13.74 7.94 -1.87
N HIS A 236 -13.47 9.17 -2.27
CA HIS A 236 -13.89 9.68 -3.57
C HIS A 236 -12.83 9.35 -4.61
N VAL A 237 -13.20 8.68 -5.70
CA VAL A 237 -12.29 8.46 -6.83
C VAL A 237 -12.17 9.76 -7.62
N ILE A 238 -10.97 10.32 -7.67
CA ILE A 238 -10.72 11.59 -8.38
C ILE A 238 -10.34 11.31 -9.82
N GLU A 239 -9.32 10.48 -10.05
CA GLU A 239 -8.88 10.10 -11.38
C GLU A 239 -8.02 8.83 -11.38
N LEU A 240 -7.90 8.21 -12.55
CA LEU A 240 -6.93 7.17 -12.84
C LEU A 240 -5.83 7.79 -13.70
N LEU A 241 -4.58 7.71 -13.22
CA LEU A 241 -3.40 8.20 -13.93
C LEU A 241 -2.84 7.11 -14.85
N GLY A 242 -2.28 7.53 -15.97
CA GLY A 242 -1.75 6.59 -16.97
C GLY A 242 -2.74 6.28 -18.09
N SER A 243 -2.47 5.24 -18.84
CA SER A 243 -3.35 4.77 -19.90
C SER A 243 -4.64 4.24 -19.29
N GLY A 244 -5.76 4.88 -19.61
CA GLY A 244 -7.07 4.64 -19.00
C GLY A 244 -7.51 3.17 -19.01
N MET A 245 -8.57 2.87 -18.26
CA MET A 245 -9.18 1.53 -18.12
C MET A 245 -9.38 0.76 -19.43
N SER A 246 -9.47 1.45 -20.57
CA SER A 246 -9.59 0.86 -21.91
C SER A 246 -8.36 0.08 -22.37
N THR A 247 -7.22 0.24 -21.73
CA THR A 247 -5.96 -0.47 -22.04
C THR A 247 -5.69 -1.66 -21.13
N ILE A 248 -6.58 -1.99 -20.19
CA ILE A 248 -6.50 -3.20 -19.37
C ILE A 248 -6.86 -4.41 -20.25
N LYS A 249 -5.97 -4.74 -21.17
CA LYS A 249 -6.00 -6.00 -21.90
C LYS A 249 -5.23 -7.04 -21.07
N GLY A 250 -5.92 -7.70 -20.15
CA GLY A 250 -5.47 -8.98 -19.59
C GLY A 250 -4.00 -9.11 -19.13
N SER A 251 -3.31 -7.98 -18.92
CA SER A 251 -1.91 -7.99 -18.51
C SER A 251 -1.86 -7.92 -16.99
N TYR A 252 -1.33 -8.94 -16.34
CA TYR A 252 -1.07 -9.03 -14.90
C TYR A 252 -0.19 -7.88 -14.34
N ASN A 253 0.40 -7.07 -15.20
CA ASN A 253 1.37 -6.03 -14.85
C ASN A 253 0.82 -4.60 -14.99
N SER A 254 -0.47 -4.42 -15.20
CA SER A 254 -1.06 -3.09 -15.33
C SER A 254 -1.40 -2.55 -13.94
N GLN A 255 -0.46 -1.84 -13.33
CA GLN A 255 -0.68 -1.13 -12.07
C GLN A 255 -0.62 0.37 -12.34
N HIS A 256 -1.78 0.99 -12.47
CA HIS A 256 -1.90 2.43 -12.61
C HIS A 256 -2.17 3.07 -11.25
N PHE A 257 -1.67 4.29 -11.06
CA PHE A 257 -2.06 5.07 -9.90
C PHE A 257 -3.49 5.55 -10.04
N VAL A 258 -4.33 5.21 -9.10
CA VAL A 258 -5.60 5.89 -8.87
C VAL A 258 -5.41 6.95 -7.79
N VAL A 259 -5.97 8.12 -8.01
CA VAL A 259 -6.00 9.21 -7.02
C VAL A 259 -7.34 9.16 -6.32
N LEU A 260 -7.28 8.91 -5.03
CA LEU A 260 -8.42 8.83 -4.13
C LEU A 260 -8.37 9.99 -3.14
N GLN A 261 -9.53 10.55 -2.78
CA GLN A 261 -9.62 11.60 -1.78
C GLN A 261 -10.40 11.10 -0.56
N ASN A 262 -9.86 11.34 0.62
CA ASN A 262 -10.52 10.99 1.89
C ASN A 262 -11.80 11.82 2.06
N LYS A 263 -12.89 11.14 2.39
CA LYS A 263 -14.23 11.75 2.59
C LYS A 263 -14.29 12.67 3.80
#